data_2df8cbc34540e6a7c95c5c2cd216becc
#
_entry.id   2df8cbc34540e6a7c95c5c2cd216becc
#
_cell.length_a   1.000
_cell.length_b   1.000
_cell.length_c   1.000
_cell.angle_alpha   90.00
_cell.angle_beta   90.00
_cell.angle_gamma   90.00
#
_symmetry.space_group_name_H-M   'P 1'
#
loop_
_entity.id
_entity.type
_entity.pdbx_description
1 polymer ?
#
loop_
_entity_poly.entity_id
_entity_poly.type
_entity_poly.pdbx_seq_one_letter_code
_entity_poly.pdbx_strand_id
1 'polypeptide(L)'
;SAASDVYKRQSEIIYGAGKTPEQMIGIVSAMLKNGQDHILITRLSSEAADMISQVHPLHYHKDARVGIIGEMPKPTGKGEIVVATGGTSDIPVAEEAALTAEIHANEVVRLYDVGVAGLHRLLNHMDEIMSASVIIAIAGMEGALASVIGGLADCPVIAVPTSVGYGASFGGVSALLSMLNSCASGVSVVNIDNGFGAGYLAGMMNHM
;
A
#
# COMPACT_ATOMS: atom_id res chain seq x y z
N SER A 1 -7.99 -20.74 -23.25
CA SER A 1 -8.81 -19.85 -24.08
C SER A 1 -8.62 -18.42 -23.58
N ALA A 2 -8.72 -17.40 -24.46
CA ALA A 2 -8.49 -15.98 -24.12
C ALA A 2 -9.32 -15.47 -22.92
N ALA A 3 -10.46 -16.09 -22.61
CA ALA A 3 -11.27 -15.76 -21.44
C ALA A 3 -10.61 -16.20 -20.11
N SER A 4 -9.85 -17.31 -20.09
CA SER A 4 -9.14 -17.77 -18.88
C SER A 4 -7.91 -16.89 -18.56
N ASP A 5 -7.34 -16.22 -19.58
CA ASP A 5 -6.15 -15.40 -19.39
C ASP A 5 -6.48 -14.00 -18.87
N VAL A 6 -7.71 -13.54 -19.07
CA VAL A 6 -8.21 -12.25 -18.51
C VAL A 6 -8.42 -12.39 -16.98
N TYR A 7 -8.90 -13.54 -16.51
CA TYR A 7 -9.08 -13.80 -15.07
C TYR A 7 -7.76 -14.10 -14.32
N LYS A 8 -6.68 -14.48 -15.02
CA LYS A 8 -5.36 -14.73 -14.43
C LYS A 8 -4.56 -13.46 -14.12
N ARG A 9 -5.01 -12.29 -14.55
CA ARG A 9 -4.30 -11.01 -14.34
C ARG A 9 -4.53 -10.38 -12.97
N GLN A 10 -5.51 -10.85 -12.21
CA GLN A 10 -5.77 -10.37 -10.87
C GLN A 10 -5.24 -11.42 -9.88
N SER A 11 -4.08 -11.16 -9.28
CA SER A 11 -3.58 -11.98 -8.18
C SER A 11 -4.65 -12.02 -7.10
N GLU A 12 -5.11 -13.20 -6.73
CA GLU A 12 -6.06 -13.33 -5.62
C GLU A 12 -5.34 -12.94 -4.32
N ILE A 13 -5.98 -12.09 -3.55
CA ILE A 13 -5.45 -11.54 -2.30
C ILE A 13 -6.35 -11.96 -1.17
N ILE A 14 -5.74 -12.42 -0.08
CA ILE A 14 -6.48 -12.85 1.10
C ILE A 14 -6.63 -11.65 2.05
N TYR A 15 -7.86 -11.21 2.28
CA TYR A 15 -8.16 -10.29 3.37
C TYR A 15 -8.28 -11.08 4.68
N GLY A 16 -7.27 -10.98 5.55
CA GLY A 16 -7.15 -11.81 6.75
C GLY A 16 -8.07 -11.39 7.90
N ALA A 17 -8.54 -10.12 7.94
CA ALA A 17 -9.42 -9.68 9.02
C ALA A 17 -10.74 -10.46 8.98
N GLY A 18 -11.13 -11.03 10.14
CA GLY A 18 -12.35 -11.81 10.28
C GLY A 18 -12.28 -13.26 9.77
N LYS A 19 -11.13 -13.70 9.25
CA LYS A 19 -10.89 -15.12 8.92
C LYS A 19 -10.18 -15.83 10.04
N THR A 20 -10.50 -17.13 10.24
CA THR A 20 -9.71 -17.96 11.15
C THR A 20 -8.40 -18.41 10.47
N PRO A 21 -7.36 -18.77 11.26
CA PRO A 21 -6.11 -19.29 10.69
C PRO A 21 -6.33 -20.53 9.80
N GLU A 22 -7.22 -21.43 10.18
CA GLU A 22 -7.54 -22.65 9.43
C GLU A 22 -8.18 -22.32 8.08
N GLN A 23 -9.06 -21.30 8.04
CA GLN A 23 -9.64 -20.82 6.77
C GLN A 23 -8.56 -20.27 5.85
N MET A 24 -7.63 -19.46 6.38
CA MET A 24 -6.53 -18.90 5.60
C MET A 24 -5.59 -19.98 5.09
N ILE A 25 -5.21 -20.98 5.92
CA ILE A 25 -4.40 -22.13 5.51
C ILE A 25 -5.09 -22.89 4.37
N GLY A 26 -6.40 -23.13 4.48
CA GLY A 26 -7.17 -23.80 3.43
C GLY A 26 -7.19 -23.03 2.11
N ILE A 27 -7.37 -21.69 2.18
CA ILE A 27 -7.37 -20.82 0.99
C ILE A 27 -5.96 -20.82 0.35
N VAL A 28 -4.90 -20.62 1.13
CA VAL A 28 -3.51 -20.67 0.64
C VAL A 28 -3.22 -21.99 -0.06
N SER A 29 -3.58 -23.11 0.56
CA SER A 29 -3.37 -24.44 -0.02
C SER A 29 -4.11 -24.61 -1.35
N ALA A 30 -5.34 -24.07 -1.46
CA ALA A 30 -6.11 -24.11 -2.70
C ALA A 30 -5.49 -23.24 -3.79
N MET A 31 -5.01 -22.04 -3.43
CA MET A 31 -4.34 -21.10 -4.35
C MET A 31 -3.06 -21.71 -4.92
N LEU A 32 -2.20 -22.26 -4.07
CA LEU A 32 -0.96 -22.94 -4.49
C LEU A 32 -1.25 -24.13 -5.39
N LYS A 33 -2.27 -24.95 -5.06
CA LYS A 33 -2.71 -26.08 -5.89
C LYS A 33 -3.20 -25.64 -7.28
N ASN A 34 -3.76 -24.44 -7.37
CA ASN A 34 -4.22 -23.86 -8.64
C ASN A 34 -3.11 -23.15 -9.42
N GLY A 35 -1.83 -23.25 -8.97
CA GLY A 35 -0.67 -22.72 -9.68
C GLY A 35 -0.43 -21.24 -9.43
N GLN A 36 -0.88 -20.70 -8.31
CA GLN A 36 -0.47 -19.36 -7.89
C GLN A 36 0.88 -19.41 -7.19
N ASP A 37 1.85 -18.64 -7.69
CA ASP A 37 3.23 -18.64 -7.18
C ASP A 37 3.45 -17.58 -6.10
N HIS A 38 2.60 -16.54 -6.06
CA HIS A 38 2.68 -15.43 -5.12
C HIS A 38 1.33 -15.17 -4.47
N ILE A 39 1.27 -15.12 -3.14
CA ILE A 39 0.05 -14.88 -2.38
C ILE A 39 0.31 -13.77 -1.36
N LEU A 40 -0.53 -12.74 -1.38
CA LEU A 40 -0.56 -11.67 -0.40
C LEU A 40 -1.72 -11.88 0.58
N ILE A 41 -1.43 -11.79 1.87
CA ILE A 41 -2.43 -11.82 2.94
C ILE A 41 -2.35 -10.47 3.67
N THR A 42 -3.39 -9.66 3.61
CA THR A 42 -3.46 -8.37 4.30
C THR A 42 -4.19 -8.51 5.64
N ARG A 43 -3.96 -7.58 6.57
CA ARG A 43 -4.58 -7.55 7.91
C ARG A 43 -4.38 -8.88 8.68
N LEU A 44 -3.22 -9.49 8.51
CA LEU A 44 -2.86 -10.75 9.17
C LEU A 44 -2.46 -10.49 10.62
N SER A 45 -3.02 -11.23 11.57
CA SER A 45 -2.57 -11.19 12.96
C SER A 45 -1.30 -12.02 13.17
N SER A 46 -0.52 -11.70 14.21
CA SER A 46 0.69 -12.46 14.54
C SER A 46 0.39 -13.93 14.84
N GLU A 47 -0.70 -14.20 15.58
CA GLU A 47 -1.13 -15.56 15.93
C GLU A 47 -1.47 -16.38 14.71
N ALA A 48 -2.18 -15.77 13.76
CA ALA A 48 -2.53 -16.43 12.50
C ALA A 48 -1.30 -16.63 11.61
N ALA A 49 -0.36 -15.68 11.61
CA ALA A 49 0.91 -15.80 10.88
C ALA A 49 1.74 -16.98 11.42
N ASP A 50 1.82 -17.14 12.74
CA ASP A 50 2.52 -18.26 13.38
C ASP A 50 1.93 -19.61 12.97
N MET A 51 0.59 -19.72 12.94
CA MET A 51 -0.09 -20.95 12.52
C MET A 51 0.10 -21.25 11.03
N ILE A 52 0.00 -20.24 10.18
CA ILE A 52 0.21 -20.42 8.73
C ILE A 52 1.68 -20.82 8.45
N SER A 53 2.64 -20.24 9.17
CA SER A 53 4.08 -20.54 9.02
C SER A 53 4.44 -21.99 9.36
N GLN A 54 3.63 -22.71 10.14
CA GLN A 54 3.82 -24.13 10.43
C GLN A 54 3.48 -25.03 9.22
N VAL A 55 2.70 -24.51 8.27
CA VAL A 55 2.17 -25.29 7.12
C VAL A 55 2.74 -24.78 5.79
N HIS A 56 2.95 -23.47 5.66
CA HIS A 56 3.38 -22.81 4.43
C HIS A 56 4.57 -21.87 4.70
N PRO A 57 5.51 -21.69 3.74
CA PRO A 57 6.64 -20.78 3.86
C PRO A 57 6.14 -19.32 3.79
N LEU A 58 5.73 -18.77 4.93
CA LEU A 58 5.20 -17.42 5.05
C LEU A 58 6.30 -16.44 5.48
N HIS A 59 6.47 -15.36 4.72
CA HIS A 59 7.20 -14.17 5.14
C HIS A 59 6.23 -13.17 5.77
N TYR A 60 6.31 -13.00 7.10
CA TYR A 60 5.40 -12.11 7.84
C TYR A 60 6.04 -10.77 8.15
N HIS A 61 5.46 -9.69 7.61
CA HIS A 61 5.79 -8.30 7.88
C HIS A 61 4.89 -7.78 9.00
N LYS A 62 5.41 -7.84 10.23
CA LYS A 62 4.63 -7.59 11.45
C LYS A 62 4.02 -6.19 11.48
N ASP A 63 4.79 -5.16 11.15
CA ASP A 63 4.35 -3.76 11.23
C ASP A 63 3.26 -3.45 10.20
N ALA A 64 3.35 -4.01 9.01
CA ALA A 64 2.32 -3.93 7.98
C ALA A 64 1.14 -4.87 8.21
N ARG A 65 1.28 -5.87 9.07
CA ARG A 65 0.35 -6.99 9.22
C ARG A 65 0.08 -7.70 7.89
N VAL A 66 1.14 -7.89 7.12
CA VAL A 66 1.10 -8.50 5.79
C VAL A 66 1.88 -9.80 5.80
N GLY A 67 1.29 -10.85 5.25
CA GLY A 67 1.96 -12.12 4.98
C GLY A 67 2.16 -12.32 3.49
N ILE A 68 3.33 -12.79 3.09
CA ILE A 68 3.68 -13.10 1.71
C ILE A 68 4.14 -14.55 1.61
N ILE A 69 3.58 -15.29 0.65
CA ILE A 69 4.01 -16.63 0.30
C ILE A 69 4.50 -16.59 -1.15
N GLY A 70 5.66 -17.19 -1.40
CA GLY A 70 6.38 -17.12 -2.66
C GLY A 70 7.47 -16.04 -2.66
N GLU A 71 8.24 -15.98 -3.74
CA GLU A 71 9.31 -15.00 -3.91
C GLU A 71 8.74 -13.68 -4.47
N MET A 72 9.33 -12.54 -4.07
CA MET A 72 8.96 -11.26 -4.67
C MET A 72 9.34 -11.24 -6.15
N PRO A 73 8.42 -10.86 -7.04
CA PRO A 73 8.71 -10.78 -8.47
C PRO A 73 9.72 -9.66 -8.76
N LYS A 74 10.49 -9.81 -9.84
CA LYS A 74 11.33 -8.71 -10.31
C LYS A 74 10.46 -7.57 -10.84
N PRO A 75 10.84 -6.31 -10.59
CA PRO A 75 10.10 -5.17 -11.11
C PRO A 75 10.01 -5.19 -12.65
N THR A 76 8.82 -4.90 -13.16
CA THR A 76 8.50 -4.77 -14.59
C THR A 76 7.71 -3.51 -14.90
N GLY A 77 7.41 -2.69 -13.89
CA GLY A 77 6.79 -1.38 -14.03
C GLY A 77 7.66 -0.40 -14.81
N LYS A 78 7.05 0.66 -15.35
CA LYS A 78 7.74 1.66 -16.20
C LYS A 78 8.68 2.59 -15.44
N GLY A 79 8.46 2.75 -14.13
CA GLY A 79 9.25 3.61 -13.26
C GLY A 79 9.07 3.22 -11.80
N GLU A 80 9.51 4.09 -10.91
CA GLU A 80 9.42 3.89 -9.46
C GLU A 80 8.08 4.38 -8.91
N ILE A 81 7.55 3.66 -7.93
CA ILE A 81 6.44 4.11 -7.10
C ILE A 81 7.03 4.66 -5.79
N VAL A 82 6.78 5.93 -5.51
CA VAL A 82 7.19 6.54 -4.24
C VAL A 82 6.08 6.37 -3.21
N VAL A 83 6.41 5.85 -2.02
CA VAL A 83 5.50 5.74 -0.87
C VAL A 83 5.98 6.69 0.22
N ALA A 84 5.24 7.77 0.46
CA ALA A 84 5.60 8.83 1.39
C ALA A 84 4.66 8.87 2.61
N THR A 85 5.20 9.01 3.83
CA THR A 85 4.39 9.14 5.06
C THR A 85 4.54 10.48 5.72
N GLY A 86 3.44 10.98 6.33
CA GLY A 86 3.44 12.17 7.16
C GLY A 86 4.24 11.97 8.45
N GLY A 87 4.06 10.85 9.11
CA GLY A 87 4.78 10.51 10.33
C GLY A 87 5.11 9.01 10.42
N THR A 88 5.88 8.65 11.44
CA THR A 88 6.26 7.25 11.71
C THR A 88 5.04 6.38 12.09
N SER A 89 3.99 6.96 12.65
CA SER A 89 2.75 6.25 12.97
C SER A 89 1.96 5.81 11.72
N ASP A 90 2.25 6.37 10.56
CA ASP A 90 1.62 6.03 9.28
C ASP A 90 2.34 4.85 8.58
N ILE A 91 3.54 4.46 9.05
CA ILE A 91 4.37 3.40 8.45
C ILE A 91 3.62 2.08 8.27
N PRO A 92 2.77 1.59 9.19
CA PRO A 92 2.05 0.34 8.98
C PRO A 92 1.20 0.33 7.71
N VAL A 93 0.51 1.44 7.41
CA VAL A 93 -0.29 1.59 6.19
C VAL A 93 0.59 1.75 4.96
N ALA A 94 1.74 2.42 5.11
CA ALA A 94 2.72 2.60 4.05
C ALA A 94 3.39 1.29 3.64
N GLU A 95 3.77 0.47 4.60
CA GLU A 95 4.34 -0.85 4.30
C GLU A 95 3.31 -1.79 3.67
N GLU A 96 2.02 -1.73 4.07
CA GLU A 96 0.96 -2.46 3.37
C GLU A 96 0.88 -2.02 1.90
N ALA A 97 0.97 -0.71 1.61
CA ALA A 97 0.96 -0.19 0.25
C ALA A 97 2.22 -0.59 -0.54
N ALA A 98 3.40 -0.45 0.07
CA ALA A 98 4.68 -0.77 -0.55
C ALA A 98 4.77 -2.26 -0.92
N LEU A 99 4.51 -3.16 0.04
CA LEU A 99 4.52 -4.60 -0.18
C LEU A 99 3.47 -5.04 -1.23
N THR A 100 2.32 -4.36 -1.26
CA THR A 100 1.31 -4.61 -2.29
C THR A 100 1.81 -4.20 -3.67
N ALA A 101 2.47 -3.06 -3.81
CA ALA A 101 3.05 -2.64 -5.08
C ALA A 101 4.20 -3.57 -5.52
N GLU A 102 5.07 -3.97 -4.59
CA GLU A 102 6.21 -4.86 -4.85
C GLU A 102 5.77 -6.25 -5.32
N ILE A 103 4.75 -6.86 -4.69
CA ILE A 103 4.25 -8.18 -5.13
C ILE A 103 3.56 -8.11 -6.51
N HIS A 104 3.19 -6.92 -6.96
CA HIS A 104 2.71 -6.64 -8.30
C HIS A 104 3.83 -6.18 -9.26
N ALA A 105 5.08 -6.59 -8.99
CA ALA A 105 6.25 -6.36 -9.82
C ALA A 105 6.56 -4.87 -10.06
N ASN A 106 6.48 -4.05 -9.03
CA ASN A 106 6.89 -2.64 -9.08
C ASN A 106 8.13 -2.39 -8.21
N GLU A 107 8.95 -1.46 -8.63
CA GLU A 107 10.00 -0.88 -7.81
C GLU A 107 9.42 0.20 -6.91
N VAL A 108 9.77 0.17 -5.60
CA VAL A 108 9.18 1.05 -4.59
C VAL A 108 10.27 1.78 -3.82
N VAL A 109 10.17 3.11 -3.79
CA VAL A 109 10.98 3.99 -2.96
C VAL A 109 10.18 4.44 -1.75
N ARG A 110 10.73 4.26 -0.55
CA ARG A 110 10.09 4.59 0.73
C ARG A 110 10.62 5.91 1.28
N LEU A 111 9.76 6.92 1.45
CA LEU A 111 10.06 8.21 2.04
C LEU A 111 9.26 8.38 3.33
N TYR A 112 9.81 7.94 4.45
CA TYR A 112 9.09 7.96 5.72
C TYR A 112 9.41 9.20 6.55
N ASP A 113 8.41 9.64 7.33
CA ASP A 113 8.49 10.80 8.23
C ASP A 113 8.84 12.12 7.51
N VAL A 114 8.23 12.36 6.35
CA VAL A 114 8.37 13.58 5.55
C VAL A 114 7.18 14.52 5.68
N GLY A 115 6.54 14.55 6.85
CA GLY A 115 5.35 15.35 7.13
C GLY A 115 5.60 16.85 7.04
N VAL A 116 4.51 17.59 6.81
CA VAL A 116 4.52 19.05 6.57
C VAL A 116 4.99 19.86 7.77
N ALA A 117 4.95 19.32 8.99
CA ALA A 117 5.54 19.97 10.18
C ALA A 117 7.06 20.10 10.10
N GLY A 118 7.71 19.33 9.24
CA GLY A 118 9.13 19.44 8.91
C GLY A 118 9.35 19.45 7.41
N LEU A 119 8.78 20.43 6.72
CA LEU A 119 8.73 20.48 5.25
C LEU A 119 10.10 20.34 4.57
N HIS A 120 11.18 20.79 5.23
CA HIS A 120 12.55 20.63 4.74
C HIS A 120 12.92 19.14 4.53
N ARG A 121 12.34 18.22 5.30
CA ARG A 121 12.59 16.78 5.13
C ARG A 121 12.04 16.29 3.78
N LEU A 122 10.81 16.70 3.44
CA LEU A 122 10.20 16.41 2.14
C LEU A 122 11.02 17.04 0.99
N LEU A 123 11.41 18.29 1.14
CA LEU A 123 12.16 19.02 0.10
C LEU A 123 13.56 18.45 -0.17
N ASN A 124 14.16 17.72 0.79
CA ASN A 124 15.42 17.01 0.57
C ASN A 124 15.27 15.79 -0.36
N HIS A 125 14.03 15.36 -0.66
CA HIS A 125 13.70 14.22 -1.51
C HIS A 125 13.03 14.64 -2.83
N MET A 126 13.36 15.87 -3.31
CA MET A 126 12.75 16.37 -4.55
C MET A 126 13.09 15.52 -5.77
N ASP A 127 14.29 14.94 -5.81
CA ASP A 127 14.71 14.12 -6.94
C ASP A 127 13.86 12.85 -7.05
N GLU A 128 13.59 12.18 -5.93
CA GLU A 128 12.73 10.99 -5.87
C GLU A 128 11.26 11.34 -6.19
N ILE A 129 10.77 12.51 -5.73
CA ILE A 129 9.41 12.98 -6.02
C ILE A 129 9.25 13.27 -7.51
N MET A 130 10.23 13.93 -8.12
CA MET A 130 10.18 14.33 -9.53
C MET A 130 10.42 13.17 -10.50
N SER A 131 11.13 12.12 -10.08
CA SER A 131 11.37 10.92 -10.90
C SER A 131 10.27 9.85 -10.78
N ALA A 132 9.37 9.98 -9.82
CA ALA A 132 8.31 9.02 -9.57
C ALA A 132 7.34 8.89 -10.76
N SER A 133 6.93 7.68 -11.08
CA SER A 133 5.82 7.42 -12.03
C SER A 133 4.45 7.53 -11.37
N VAL A 134 4.38 7.21 -10.08
CA VAL A 134 3.19 7.36 -9.21
C VAL A 134 3.65 7.60 -7.79
N ILE A 135 2.96 8.45 -7.05
CA ILE A 135 3.24 8.66 -5.62
C ILE A 135 2.05 8.24 -4.78
N ILE A 136 2.31 7.51 -3.70
CA ILE A 136 1.33 7.19 -2.66
C ILE A 136 1.66 8.09 -1.45
N ALA A 137 0.78 9.06 -1.15
CA ALA A 137 0.94 10.00 -0.04
C ALA A 137 0.03 9.59 1.12
N ILE A 138 0.63 9.18 2.24
CA ILE A 138 -0.06 8.57 3.38
C ILE A 138 0.07 9.48 4.60
N ALA A 139 -1.05 9.93 5.14
CA ALA A 139 -1.03 10.84 6.30
C ALA A 139 -2.34 10.76 7.11
N GLY A 140 -2.18 10.83 8.42
CA GLY A 140 -3.28 11.08 9.36
C GLY A 140 -3.48 12.56 9.64
N MET A 141 -3.98 12.89 10.83
CA MET A 141 -4.26 14.24 11.30
C MET A 141 -5.17 15.03 10.32
N GLU A 142 -4.63 16.08 9.67
CA GLU A 142 -5.31 16.89 8.67
C GLU A 142 -4.99 16.48 7.22
N GLY A 143 -4.13 15.50 7.01
CA GLY A 143 -3.84 14.96 5.68
C GLY A 143 -3.12 15.90 4.71
N ALA A 144 -2.46 16.95 5.19
CA ALA A 144 -1.91 18.01 4.37
C ALA A 144 -0.77 17.55 3.42
N LEU A 145 -0.05 16.49 3.77
CA LEU A 145 1.05 15.95 2.96
C LEU A 145 0.63 15.67 1.51
N ALA A 146 -0.57 15.11 1.31
CA ALA A 146 -1.07 14.76 -0.02
C ALA A 146 -1.21 15.99 -0.94
N SER A 147 -1.70 17.12 -0.40
CA SER A 147 -1.81 18.37 -1.16
C SER A 147 -0.44 18.99 -1.47
N VAL A 148 0.52 18.90 -0.54
CA VAL A 148 1.86 19.41 -0.77
C VAL A 148 2.58 18.59 -1.84
N ILE A 149 2.57 17.27 -1.74
CA ILE A 149 3.14 16.39 -2.75
C ILE A 149 2.45 16.59 -4.10
N GLY A 150 1.11 16.68 -4.12
CA GLY A 150 0.36 16.92 -5.35
C GLY A 150 0.66 18.26 -6.03
N GLY A 151 1.16 19.25 -5.27
CA GLY A 151 1.62 20.52 -5.81
C GLY A 151 3.07 20.49 -6.32
N LEU A 152 3.87 19.48 -5.95
CA LEU A 152 5.26 19.32 -6.35
C LEU A 152 5.45 18.31 -7.47
N ALA A 153 4.65 17.21 -7.47
CA ALA A 153 4.76 16.11 -8.41
C ALA A 153 4.12 16.42 -9.76
N ASP A 154 4.67 15.89 -10.84
CA ASP A 154 4.08 15.90 -12.18
C ASP A 154 3.48 14.55 -12.61
N CYS A 155 3.33 13.63 -11.65
CA CYS A 155 2.75 12.30 -11.81
C CYS A 155 1.46 12.14 -10.98
N PRO A 156 0.65 11.08 -11.19
CA PRO A 156 -0.52 10.78 -10.36
C PRO A 156 -0.15 10.60 -8.88
N VAL A 157 -0.95 11.20 -7.99
CA VAL A 157 -0.81 11.06 -6.54
C VAL A 157 -2.01 10.32 -5.99
N ILE A 158 -1.79 9.23 -5.26
CA ILE A 158 -2.81 8.48 -4.53
C ILE A 158 -2.70 8.84 -3.06
N ALA A 159 -3.69 9.55 -2.55
CA ALA A 159 -3.75 9.97 -1.15
C ALA A 159 -4.42 8.90 -0.29
N VAL A 160 -3.76 8.51 0.78
CA VAL A 160 -4.26 7.53 1.76
C VAL A 160 -4.42 8.23 3.11
N PRO A 161 -5.65 8.57 3.51
CA PRO A 161 -5.90 9.03 4.86
C PRO A 161 -5.66 7.88 5.84
N THR A 162 -5.05 8.17 7.00
CA THR A 162 -4.93 7.18 8.07
C THR A 162 -5.79 7.53 9.27
N SER A 163 -6.12 6.53 10.08
CA SER A 163 -6.82 6.71 11.35
C SER A 163 -5.94 7.33 12.44
N VAL A 164 -4.68 7.60 12.14
CA VAL A 164 -3.73 8.26 13.05
C VAL A 164 -4.18 9.68 13.34
N GLY A 165 -4.39 9.97 14.62
CA GLY A 165 -4.84 11.28 15.07
C GLY A 165 -5.57 11.20 16.40
N TYR A 166 -6.09 12.36 16.83
CA TYR A 166 -6.86 12.50 18.07
C TYR A 166 -7.92 13.59 17.93
N GLY A 167 -8.82 13.67 18.92
CA GLY A 167 -9.85 14.73 18.97
C GLY A 167 -10.68 14.80 17.68
N ALA A 168 -10.64 15.93 16.99
CA ALA A 168 -11.42 16.19 15.78
C ALA A 168 -10.92 15.44 14.53
N SER A 169 -9.95 14.55 14.65
CA SER A 169 -9.54 13.68 13.53
C SER A 169 -10.61 12.63 13.20
N PHE A 170 -11.47 12.28 14.16
CA PHE A 170 -12.56 11.30 14.02
C PHE A 170 -12.10 10.00 13.33
N GLY A 171 -10.97 9.43 13.77
CA GLY A 171 -10.44 8.17 13.20
C GLY A 171 -10.07 8.27 11.73
N GLY A 172 -9.58 9.43 11.28
CA GLY A 172 -9.12 9.66 9.91
C GLY A 172 -10.11 10.36 9.00
N VAL A 173 -11.34 10.65 9.46
CA VAL A 173 -12.35 11.39 8.65
C VAL A 173 -11.87 12.79 8.30
N SER A 174 -11.17 13.48 9.21
CA SER A 174 -10.59 14.80 8.92
C SER A 174 -9.59 14.75 7.78
N ALA A 175 -8.67 13.79 7.81
CA ALA A 175 -7.70 13.57 6.73
C ALA A 175 -8.40 13.21 5.41
N LEU A 176 -9.38 12.31 5.44
CA LEU A 176 -10.17 11.92 4.27
C LEU A 176 -10.85 13.13 3.61
N LEU A 177 -11.57 13.95 4.39
CA LEU A 177 -12.25 15.12 3.86
C LEU A 177 -11.29 16.18 3.33
N SER A 178 -10.16 16.39 4.00
CA SER A 178 -9.10 17.29 3.54
C SER A 178 -8.52 16.83 2.20
N MET A 179 -8.18 15.56 2.07
CA MET A 179 -7.63 14.99 0.83
C MET A 179 -8.64 15.04 -0.33
N LEU A 180 -9.94 14.75 -0.07
CA LEU A 180 -11.01 14.86 -1.07
C LEU A 180 -11.23 16.30 -1.56
N ASN A 181 -10.91 17.30 -0.73
CA ASN A 181 -11.02 18.71 -1.06
C ASN A 181 -9.68 19.34 -1.46
N SER A 182 -8.67 18.52 -1.77
CA SER A 182 -7.37 19.03 -2.23
C SER A 182 -7.53 19.86 -3.51
N CYS A 183 -6.90 21.02 -3.55
CA CYS A 183 -6.85 21.86 -4.75
C CYS A 183 -5.73 21.41 -5.73
N ALA A 184 -4.84 20.50 -5.32
CA ALA A 184 -3.83 19.94 -6.20
C ALA A 184 -4.48 18.99 -7.22
N SER A 185 -4.27 19.27 -8.50
CA SER A 185 -4.79 18.42 -9.58
C SER A 185 -4.04 17.08 -9.61
N GLY A 186 -4.72 16.01 -10.01
CA GLY A 186 -4.10 14.67 -10.10
C GLY A 186 -4.05 13.89 -8.79
N VAL A 187 -4.63 14.41 -7.70
CA VAL A 187 -4.77 13.69 -6.42
C VAL A 187 -6.05 12.86 -6.44
N SER A 188 -5.89 11.54 -6.28
CA SER A 188 -6.98 10.57 -6.10
C SER A 188 -6.96 10.06 -4.67
N VAL A 189 -8.11 9.82 -4.05
CA VAL A 189 -8.19 9.43 -2.63
C VAL A 189 -8.77 8.03 -2.50
N VAL A 190 -8.12 7.18 -1.70
CA VAL A 190 -8.64 5.87 -1.28
C VAL A 190 -9.26 5.96 0.12
N ASN A 191 -9.84 4.86 0.60
CA ASN A 191 -10.45 4.84 1.93
C ASN A 191 -9.40 4.94 3.05
N ILE A 192 -9.85 5.24 4.27
CA ILE A 192 -9.01 5.32 5.48
C ILE A 192 -8.29 3.99 5.72
N ASP A 193 -6.98 4.06 6.01
CA ASP A 193 -6.09 2.92 6.25
C ASP A 193 -6.05 1.89 5.11
N ASN A 194 -6.36 2.29 3.88
CA ASN A 194 -6.37 1.40 2.73
C ASN A 194 -5.04 1.42 1.96
N GLY A 195 -3.96 1.02 2.62
CA GLY A 195 -2.64 0.87 1.99
C GLY A 195 -2.66 -0.11 0.83
N PHE A 196 -3.34 -1.26 1.02
CA PHE A 196 -3.52 -2.26 -0.03
C PHE A 196 -4.12 -1.66 -1.31
N GLY A 197 -5.26 -0.95 -1.19
CA GLY A 197 -5.94 -0.36 -2.36
C GLY A 197 -5.06 0.65 -3.09
N ALA A 198 -4.28 1.44 -2.36
CA ALA A 198 -3.35 2.40 -2.94
C ALA A 198 -2.19 1.72 -3.68
N GLY A 199 -1.55 0.70 -3.05
CA GLY A 199 -0.46 -0.06 -3.66
C GLY A 199 -0.90 -0.79 -4.93
N TYR A 200 -2.10 -1.39 -4.90
CA TYR A 200 -2.68 -2.06 -6.06
C TYR A 200 -2.95 -1.08 -7.21
N LEU A 201 -3.60 0.06 -6.92
CA LEU A 201 -3.91 1.08 -7.91
C LEU A 201 -2.64 1.69 -8.51
N ALA A 202 -1.64 2.01 -7.66
CA ALA A 202 -0.34 2.51 -8.12
C ALA A 202 0.36 1.52 -9.04
N GLY A 203 0.35 0.23 -8.68
CA GLY A 203 0.90 -0.83 -9.51
C GLY A 203 0.23 -0.91 -10.89
N MET A 204 -1.10 -0.81 -10.93
CA MET A 204 -1.82 -0.76 -12.21
C MET A 204 -1.41 0.44 -13.06
N MET A 205 -1.32 1.64 -12.48
CA MET A 205 -0.91 2.86 -13.19
C MET A 205 0.51 2.75 -13.75
N ASN A 206 1.44 2.18 -12.96
CA ASN A 206 2.84 2.05 -13.34
C ASN A 206 3.08 1.02 -14.46
N HIS A 207 2.09 0.18 -14.79
CA HIS A 207 2.14 -0.79 -15.89
C HIS A 207 1.38 -0.34 -17.16
N MET A 208 0.63 0.77 -17.10
CA MET A 208 -0.07 1.34 -18.27
C MET A 208 0.91 2.07 -19.17
#